data_c49f2dc8386f1633a23c5b0c11a47eac
#
_entry.id   c49f2dc8386f1633a23c5b0c11a47eac
#
_cell.length_a   1.000
_cell.length_b   1.000
_cell.length_c   1.000
_cell.angle_alpha   90.00
_cell.angle_beta   90.00
_cell.angle_gamma   90.00
#
_symmetry.space_group_name_H-M   'P 1'
#
loop_
_entity.id
_entity.type
_entity.pdbx_description
1 polymer ?
#
loop_
_entity_poly.entity_id
_entity_poly.type
_entity_poly.pdbx_seq_one_letter_code
_entity_poly.pdbx_strand_id
1 'polypeptide(L)'
;MWNSAEFKKDIIVSPKKIVEEQCQELSRITGEKVIGILKTYDGKYRSGSYISSDKYLSVLQDNESLSALEGLIPQFGKESIKTFDVQDVLGNQGDSSKFVYEFYLSSIATPHYKYRVFLLYFDAKLYPVGLSIEQSIADEIGCEAEIELPDEESFKNILAGILASNTVTNVIKNLLSF
;
A
#
# COMPACT_ATOMS: atom_id res chain seq x y z
N MET A 1 23.07 30.17 15.54
CA MET A 1 23.41 30.16 14.11
C MET A 1 23.48 28.74 13.63
N TRP A 2 22.89 28.46 12.47
CA TRP A 2 22.94 27.12 11.87
C TRP A 2 24.35 26.82 11.36
N ASN A 3 24.90 25.66 11.71
CA ASN A 3 26.22 25.23 11.25
C ASN A 3 26.07 24.20 10.13
N SER A 4 26.46 24.55 8.91
CA SER A 4 26.33 23.69 7.72
C SER A 4 27.11 22.37 7.81
N ALA A 5 28.14 22.29 8.67
CA ALA A 5 28.91 21.06 8.85
C ALA A 5 28.14 19.99 9.64
N GLU A 6 27.22 20.39 10.50
CA GLU A 6 26.39 19.48 11.28
C GLU A 6 25.31 18.79 10.46
N PHE A 7 24.86 19.43 9.36
CA PHE A 7 23.85 18.85 8.45
C PHE A 7 24.39 17.76 7.51
N LYS A 8 25.71 17.59 7.46
CA LYS A 8 26.37 16.57 6.59
C LYS A 8 26.74 15.29 7.32
N LYS A 9 26.56 15.25 8.64
CA LYS A 9 26.90 14.10 9.44
C LYS A 9 25.69 13.17 9.52
N ASP A 10 25.89 11.91 9.14
CA ASP A 10 24.94 10.80 9.30
C ASP A 10 23.54 11.07 8.71
N ILE A 11 23.48 11.29 7.37
CA ILE A 11 22.22 11.43 6.67
C ILE A 11 21.53 10.06 6.65
N ILE A 12 20.54 9.89 7.53
CA ILE A 12 19.64 8.73 7.52
C ILE A 12 18.78 8.79 6.23
N VAL A 13 18.71 7.67 5.52
CA VAL A 13 17.91 7.60 4.29
C VAL A 13 16.44 7.52 4.66
N SER A 14 15.62 8.37 4.06
CA SER A 14 14.19 8.35 4.34
C SER A 14 13.53 7.07 3.81
N PRO A 15 12.54 6.51 4.53
CA PRO A 15 11.79 5.34 4.06
C PRO A 15 11.19 5.54 2.67
N LYS A 16 10.69 6.74 2.38
CA LYS A 16 10.19 7.12 1.06
C LYS A 16 11.23 6.90 -0.04
N LYS A 17 12.45 7.39 0.17
CA LYS A 17 13.53 7.29 -0.82
C LYS A 17 13.93 5.83 -1.07
N ILE A 18 13.97 5.00 -0.04
CA ILE A 18 14.25 3.58 -0.17
C ILE A 18 13.21 2.91 -1.08
N VAL A 19 11.92 3.20 -0.88
CA VAL A 19 10.84 2.64 -1.73
C VAL A 19 10.95 3.19 -3.16
N GLU A 20 11.24 4.48 -3.35
CA GLU A 20 11.43 5.07 -4.69
C GLU A 20 12.59 4.42 -5.45
N GLU A 21 13.69 4.08 -4.79
CA GLU A 21 14.80 3.33 -5.36
C GLU A 21 14.36 1.92 -5.82
N GLN A 22 13.52 1.24 -5.05
CA GLN A 22 12.95 -0.05 -5.45
C GLN A 22 11.97 0.07 -6.63
N CYS A 23 11.22 1.17 -6.73
CA CYS A 23 10.38 1.46 -7.90
C CYS A 23 11.22 1.59 -9.17
N GLN A 24 12.35 2.30 -9.10
CA GLN A 24 13.26 2.47 -10.23
C GLN A 24 13.89 1.13 -10.63
N GLU A 25 14.33 0.34 -9.67
CA GLU A 25 14.91 -0.98 -9.92
C GLU A 25 13.89 -1.93 -10.55
N LEU A 26 12.64 -1.95 -10.07
CA LEU A 26 11.57 -2.74 -10.68
C LEU A 26 11.36 -2.36 -12.15
N SER A 27 11.26 -1.07 -12.46
CA SER A 27 11.13 -0.61 -13.84
C SER A 27 12.32 -1.05 -14.70
N ARG A 28 13.54 -0.96 -14.17
CA ARG A 28 14.76 -1.38 -14.88
C ARG A 28 14.76 -2.87 -15.20
N ILE A 29 14.45 -3.73 -14.23
CA ILE A 29 14.48 -5.20 -14.42
C ILE A 29 13.34 -5.72 -15.27
N THR A 30 12.22 -4.99 -15.34
CA THR A 30 11.04 -5.37 -16.16
C THR A 30 11.03 -4.69 -17.53
N GLY A 31 12.10 -3.96 -17.90
CA GLY A 31 12.15 -3.22 -19.16
C GLY A 31 11.02 -2.18 -19.26
N GLU A 32 10.75 -1.49 -18.17
CA GLU A 32 9.71 -0.45 -18.01
C GLU A 32 8.26 -0.94 -18.17
N LYS A 33 8.04 -2.26 -18.30
CA LYS A 33 6.68 -2.81 -18.44
C LYS A 33 5.88 -2.75 -17.15
N VAL A 34 6.52 -2.99 -16.01
CA VAL A 34 5.90 -2.88 -14.67
C VAL A 34 6.53 -1.72 -13.93
N ILE A 35 5.68 -0.90 -13.34
CA ILE A 35 6.08 0.28 -12.60
C ILE A 35 5.60 0.21 -11.15
N GLY A 36 6.51 0.57 -10.23
CA GLY A 36 6.16 0.88 -8.85
C GLY A 36 5.74 2.35 -8.74
N ILE A 37 4.64 2.60 -8.06
CA ILE A 37 4.10 3.95 -7.86
C ILE A 37 3.98 4.19 -6.37
N LEU A 38 4.72 5.17 -5.86
CA LEU A 38 4.56 5.66 -4.50
C LEU A 38 3.78 6.98 -4.52
N LYS A 39 2.59 6.97 -3.95
CA LYS A 39 1.65 8.09 -3.94
C LYS A 39 1.36 8.54 -2.52
N THR A 40 1.22 9.85 -2.30
CA THR A 40 0.70 10.36 -1.03
C THR A 40 -0.73 9.86 -0.82
N TYR A 41 -1.02 9.38 0.38
CA TYR A 41 -2.34 8.93 0.76
C TYR A 41 -3.31 10.12 0.79
N ASP A 42 -4.45 9.97 0.14
CA ASP A 42 -5.47 11.02 -0.01
C ASP A 42 -6.69 10.85 0.91
N GLY A 43 -6.59 9.99 1.91
CA GLY A 43 -7.66 9.70 2.85
C GLY A 43 -8.76 8.77 2.33
N LYS A 44 -8.66 8.31 1.08
CA LYS A 44 -9.63 7.40 0.46
C LYS A 44 -9.12 5.96 0.48
N TYR A 45 -8.84 5.44 1.68
CA TYR A 45 -8.44 4.06 1.82
C TYR A 45 -9.62 3.11 1.69
N ARG A 46 -9.60 2.28 0.67
CA ARG A 46 -10.43 1.08 0.59
C ARG A 46 -9.51 -0.13 0.72
N SER A 47 -9.58 -0.81 1.85
CA SER A 47 -8.98 -2.13 2.01
C SER A 47 -9.69 -3.10 1.08
N GLY A 48 -8.93 -3.79 0.26
CA GLY A 48 -9.44 -4.86 -0.57
C GLY A 48 -8.85 -4.82 -1.96
N SER A 49 -8.08 -5.82 -2.28
CA SER A 49 -7.87 -6.29 -3.63
C SER A 49 -9.24 -6.49 -4.27
N TYR A 50 -9.75 -5.58 -5.03
CA TYR A 50 -10.83 -5.85 -5.94
C TYR A 50 -11.01 -4.77 -6.98
N ILE A 51 -10.78 -5.18 -8.17
CA ILE A 51 -11.81 -5.24 -9.21
C ILE A 51 -13.11 -4.54 -8.77
N SER A 52 -13.17 -3.24 -9.09
CA SER A 52 -14.38 -2.46 -9.42
C SER A 52 -15.74 -2.91 -8.85
N SER A 53 -15.89 -2.89 -7.55
CA SER A 53 -17.27 -2.70 -7.02
C SER A 53 -17.77 -1.26 -7.20
N ASP A 54 -16.90 -0.30 -7.51
CA ASP A 54 -17.31 1.09 -7.76
C ASP A 54 -18.27 1.23 -8.95
N LYS A 55 -18.17 0.32 -9.92
CA LYS A 55 -19.10 0.30 -11.05
C LYS A 55 -20.46 -0.28 -10.69
N TYR A 56 -20.50 -1.18 -9.70
CA TYR A 56 -21.77 -1.75 -9.22
C TYR A 56 -22.45 -0.86 -8.18
N LEU A 57 -21.69 -0.17 -7.32
CA LEU A 57 -22.25 0.73 -6.32
C LEU A 57 -22.80 2.02 -6.93
N SER A 58 -22.20 2.56 -7.99
CA SER A 58 -22.75 3.71 -8.70
C SER A 58 -24.05 3.36 -9.44
N VAL A 59 -24.18 2.13 -9.95
CA VAL A 59 -25.42 1.65 -10.59
C VAL A 59 -26.53 1.40 -9.56
N LEU A 60 -26.17 1.05 -8.31
CA LEU A 60 -27.15 0.79 -7.24
C LEU A 60 -27.62 2.08 -6.55
N GLN A 61 -26.88 3.19 -6.63
CA GLN A 61 -27.31 4.46 -6.07
C GLN A 61 -28.36 5.18 -6.93
N ASP A 62 -28.50 4.82 -8.21
CA ASP A 62 -29.44 5.47 -9.13
C ASP A 62 -30.79 4.73 -9.30
N ASN A 63 -31.02 3.64 -8.57
CA ASN A 63 -32.28 2.89 -8.67
C ASN A 63 -32.95 2.69 -7.31
N GLU A 64 -34.10 3.30 -7.14
CA GLU A 64 -35.05 3.15 -6.00
C GLU A 64 -35.68 1.75 -5.86
N SER A 65 -35.03 0.68 -6.33
CA SER A 65 -35.62 -0.68 -6.36
C SER A 65 -34.79 -1.72 -5.60
N LEU A 66 -34.22 -1.34 -4.46
CA LEU A 66 -33.37 -2.26 -3.65
C LEU A 66 -34.12 -3.44 -3.01
N SER A 67 -35.45 -3.39 -2.91
CA SER A 67 -36.25 -4.45 -2.27
C SER A 67 -36.46 -5.73 -3.10
N ALA A 68 -36.15 -5.69 -4.40
CA ALA A 68 -36.38 -6.84 -5.29
C ALA A 68 -35.13 -7.74 -5.47
N LEU A 69 -33.94 -7.31 -5.02
CA LEU A 69 -32.69 -8.02 -5.23
C LEU A 69 -32.14 -8.74 -4.00
N GLU A 70 -32.74 -8.58 -2.83
CA GLU A 70 -32.33 -9.27 -1.60
C GLU A 70 -32.38 -10.80 -1.66
N GLY A 71 -33.13 -11.36 -2.62
CA GLY A 71 -33.28 -12.80 -2.81
C GLY A 71 -32.29 -13.45 -3.77
N LEU A 72 -31.46 -12.66 -4.49
CA LEU A 72 -30.57 -13.17 -5.54
C LEU A 72 -29.09 -13.07 -5.23
N ILE A 73 -28.72 -12.53 -4.08
CA ILE A 73 -27.31 -12.49 -3.67
C ILE A 73 -26.97 -13.85 -3.07
N PRO A 74 -26.07 -14.64 -3.68
CA PRO A 74 -25.56 -15.84 -3.04
C PRO A 74 -25.00 -15.44 -1.69
N GLN A 75 -25.39 -16.13 -0.62
CA GLN A 75 -24.81 -15.96 0.71
C GLN A 75 -23.35 -16.48 0.69
N PHE A 76 -22.48 -15.78 0.05
CA PHE A 76 -21.06 -15.87 0.33
C PHE A 76 -20.87 -15.35 1.75
N GLY A 77 -20.30 -16.22 2.59
CA GLY A 77 -20.24 -16.08 4.03
C GLY A 77 -20.02 -14.65 4.49
N LYS A 78 -20.74 -14.28 5.52
CA LYS A 78 -20.52 -13.09 6.34
C LYS A 78 -19.18 -13.22 7.08
N GLU A 79 -18.08 -13.35 6.36
CA GLU A 79 -16.81 -12.94 6.90
C GLU A 79 -16.87 -11.43 6.92
N SER A 80 -16.94 -10.90 8.12
CA SER A 80 -16.90 -9.49 8.40
C SER A 80 -15.71 -8.91 7.63
N ILE A 81 -16.01 -8.16 6.57
CA ILE A 81 -15.06 -7.22 5.98
C ILE A 81 -14.69 -6.31 7.16
N LYS A 82 -13.56 -6.59 7.78
CA LYS A 82 -12.96 -5.65 8.72
C LYS A 82 -12.59 -4.46 7.86
N THR A 83 -13.48 -3.48 7.81
CA THR A 83 -13.16 -2.16 7.31
C THR A 83 -12.04 -1.67 8.22
N PHE A 84 -10.84 -1.74 7.69
CA PHE A 84 -9.66 -1.21 8.34
C PHE A 84 -9.86 0.30 8.43
N ASP A 85 -10.12 0.80 9.62
CA ASP A 85 -10.23 2.23 9.83
C ASP A 85 -8.81 2.77 9.98
N VAL A 86 -8.30 3.35 8.90
CA VAL A 86 -6.99 4.03 8.89
C VAL A 86 -6.96 5.13 9.96
N GLN A 87 -8.12 5.67 10.36
CA GLN A 87 -8.21 6.66 11.43
C GLN A 87 -7.86 6.07 12.80
N ASP A 88 -8.14 4.78 13.03
CA ASP A 88 -7.76 4.09 14.28
C ASP A 88 -6.25 3.88 14.39
N VAL A 89 -5.55 3.71 13.25
CA VAL A 89 -4.09 3.50 13.21
C VAL A 89 -3.33 4.82 13.15
N LEU A 90 -3.87 5.80 12.43
CA LEU A 90 -3.21 7.10 12.26
C LEU A 90 -3.53 8.10 13.38
N GLY A 91 -4.45 7.75 14.31
CA GLY A 91 -4.98 8.67 15.30
C GLY A 91 -6.00 9.66 14.71
N ASN A 92 -6.77 10.29 15.57
CA ASN A 92 -7.72 11.33 15.17
C ASN A 92 -7.04 12.40 14.31
N GLN A 93 -7.73 12.94 13.33
CA GLN A 93 -7.31 13.96 12.33
C GLN A 93 -6.56 15.19 12.86
N GLY A 94 -6.12 15.20 14.12
CA GLY A 94 -5.35 16.27 14.74
C GLY A 94 -3.83 16.10 14.66
N ASP A 95 -3.32 14.93 14.32
CA ASP A 95 -1.87 14.69 14.25
C ASP A 95 -1.38 14.80 12.80
N SER A 96 -1.33 16.05 12.30
CA SER A 96 -0.84 16.40 10.97
C SER A 96 0.68 16.22 10.79
N SER A 97 1.33 15.49 11.70
CA SER A 97 2.79 15.30 11.71
C SER A 97 3.26 14.08 10.93
N LYS A 98 2.36 13.18 10.52
CA LYS A 98 2.75 11.95 9.81
C LYS A 98 2.66 12.10 8.30
N PHE A 99 3.71 11.62 7.63
CA PHE A 99 3.71 11.41 6.18
C PHE A 99 3.14 10.03 5.90
N VAL A 100 2.14 9.92 5.03
CA VAL A 100 1.50 8.66 4.66
C VAL A 100 1.55 8.49 3.15
N TYR A 101 2.03 7.32 2.71
CA TYR A 101 2.17 6.96 1.31
C TYR A 101 1.56 5.59 1.04
N GLU A 102 1.05 5.41 -0.17
CA GLU A 102 0.59 4.13 -0.70
C GLU A 102 1.55 3.66 -1.78
N PHE A 103 1.97 2.40 -1.69
CA PHE A 103 2.78 1.76 -2.72
C PHE A 103 1.93 0.83 -3.57
N TYR A 104 1.96 1.07 -4.88
CA TYR A 104 1.22 0.31 -5.89
C TYR A 104 2.14 -0.29 -6.93
N LEU A 105 1.72 -1.43 -7.48
CA LEU A 105 2.22 -1.99 -8.72
C LEU A 105 1.21 -1.73 -9.84
N SER A 106 1.72 -1.36 -11.02
CA SER A 106 0.92 -1.10 -12.22
C SER A 106 1.71 -1.52 -13.46
N SER A 107 1.06 -1.56 -14.61
CA SER A 107 1.71 -1.81 -15.90
C SER A 107 1.40 -0.68 -16.87
N ILE A 108 2.35 -0.38 -17.75
CA ILE A 108 2.15 0.59 -18.83
C ILE A 108 1.03 0.12 -19.78
N ALA A 109 0.91 -1.20 -19.99
CA ALA A 109 -0.14 -1.78 -20.83
C ALA A 109 -1.54 -1.66 -20.20
N THR A 110 -1.62 -1.63 -18.86
CA THR A 110 -2.89 -1.55 -18.12
C THR A 110 -2.85 -0.47 -17.03
N PRO A 111 -2.74 0.82 -17.39
CA PRO A 111 -2.46 1.92 -16.44
C PRO A 111 -3.60 2.16 -15.43
N HIS A 112 -4.81 1.67 -15.73
CA HIS A 112 -5.96 1.75 -14.81
C HIS A 112 -5.93 0.69 -13.72
N TYR A 113 -5.19 -0.41 -13.93
CA TYR A 113 -5.00 -1.44 -12.91
C TYR A 113 -3.88 -1.03 -11.96
N LYS A 114 -4.19 -1.04 -10.68
CA LYS A 114 -3.23 -0.76 -9.60
C LYS A 114 -3.42 -1.77 -8.49
N TYR A 115 -2.37 -2.52 -8.20
CA TYR A 115 -2.34 -3.41 -7.05
C TYR A 115 -1.59 -2.72 -5.91
N ARG A 116 -2.29 -2.46 -4.79
CA ARG A 116 -1.66 -1.88 -3.62
C ARG A 116 -0.95 -2.97 -2.83
N VAL A 117 0.33 -2.73 -2.54
CA VAL A 117 1.18 -3.66 -1.80
C VAL A 117 1.16 -3.33 -0.30
N PHE A 118 1.34 -2.05 0.05
CA PHE A 118 1.33 -1.58 1.44
C PHE A 118 1.03 -0.09 1.56
N LEU A 119 0.69 0.32 2.78
CA LEU A 119 0.78 1.69 3.25
C LEU A 119 2.08 1.87 4.04
N LEU A 120 2.72 3.02 3.85
CA LEU A 120 3.92 3.45 4.53
C LEU A 120 3.62 4.73 5.30
N TYR A 121 3.89 4.78 6.60
CA TYR A 121 3.68 5.98 7.39
C TYR A 121 4.84 6.24 8.37
N PHE A 122 5.25 7.48 8.50
CA PHE A 122 6.33 7.92 9.38
C PHE A 122 6.21 9.41 9.67
N ASP A 123 6.90 9.89 10.70
CA ASP A 123 6.98 11.31 11.04
C ASP A 123 8.26 11.98 10.51
N ALA A 124 8.47 13.25 10.86
CA ALA A 124 9.67 14.00 10.46
C ALA A 124 10.99 13.43 11.00
N LYS A 125 10.94 12.53 11.99
CA LYS A 125 12.14 11.83 12.51
C LYS A 125 12.58 10.69 11.61
N LEU A 126 11.74 10.29 10.63
CA LEU A 126 11.89 9.21 9.68
C LEU A 126 11.68 7.80 10.28
N TYR A 127 12.14 7.56 11.47
CA TYR A 127 11.97 6.31 12.21
C TYR A 127 11.47 6.58 13.63
N PRO A 128 10.64 5.70 14.22
CA PRO A 128 10.16 4.44 13.64
C PRO A 128 9.25 4.66 12.43
N VAL A 129 9.22 3.68 11.52
CA VAL A 129 8.36 3.66 10.35
C VAL A 129 7.32 2.57 10.50
N GLY A 130 6.06 2.89 10.19
CA GLY A 130 4.97 1.93 10.17
C GLY A 130 4.64 1.45 8.77
N LEU A 131 4.31 0.17 8.66
CA LEU A 131 3.77 -0.46 7.46
C LEU A 131 2.43 -1.10 7.76
N SER A 132 1.46 -0.91 6.87
CA SER A 132 0.24 -1.72 6.80
C SER A 132 0.27 -2.51 5.50
N ILE A 133 0.32 -3.83 5.62
CA ILE A 133 0.59 -4.79 4.55
C ILE A 133 -0.67 -5.64 4.37
N GLU A 134 -0.92 -6.14 3.16
CA GLU A 134 -1.97 -7.14 2.94
C GLU A 134 -1.70 -8.41 3.75
N GLN A 135 -2.76 -8.97 4.39
CA GLN A 135 -2.62 -10.13 5.30
C GLN A 135 -1.94 -11.32 4.62
N SER A 136 -2.26 -11.57 3.35
CA SER A 136 -1.64 -12.67 2.58
C SER A 136 -0.12 -12.52 2.46
N ILE A 137 0.37 -11.29 2.27
CA ILE A 137 1.81 -11.00 2.21
C ILE A 137 2.43 -11.12 3.60
N ALA A 138 1.75 -10.59 4.62
CA ALA A 138 2.23 -10.66 6.01
C ALA A 138 2.39 -12.11 6.47
N ASP A 139 1.42 -12.97 6.15
CA ASP A 139 1.46 -14.40 6.45
C ASP A 139 2.63 -15.12 5.74
N GLU A 140 2.90 -14.75 4.47
CA GLU A 140 4.01 -15.33 3.71
C GLU A 140 5.38 -15.00 4.30
N ILE A 141 5.56 -13.77 4.80
CA ILE A 141 6.84 -13.31 5.35
C ILE A 141 6.95 -13.51 6.87
N GLY A 142 5.88 -14.00 7.50
CA GLY A 142 5.85 -14.33 8.93
C GLY A 142 5.87 -13.10 9.84
N CYS A 143 5.20 -12.01 9.45
CA CYS A 143 5.05 -10.82 10.29
C CYS A 143 3.57 -10.44 10.48
N GLU A 144 3.32 -9.44 11.31
CA GLU A 144 2.00 -8.85 11.46
C GLU A 144 1.65 -7.98 10.25
N ALA A 145 0.34 -7.89 9.90
CA ALA A 145 -0.13 -7.03 8.82
C ALA A 145 0.11 -5.55 9.10
N GLU A 146 0.22 -5.19 10.37
CA GLU A 146 0.60 -3.88 10.84
C GLU A 146 1.85 -3.99 11.70
N ILE A 147 2.92 -3.36 11.26
CA ILE A 147 4.22 -3.46 11.90
C ILE A 147 4.87 -2.08 12.01
N GLU A 148 5.51 -1.82 13.14
CA GLU A 148 6.34 -0.64 13.36
C GLU A 148 7.80 -1.05 13.43
N LEU A 149 8.64 -0.41 12.63
CA LEU A 149 10.05 -0.75 12.42
C LEU A 149 10.94 0.36 12.96
N PRO A 150 11.82 0.05 13.91
CA PRO A 150 12.55 1.07 14.66
C PRO A 150 13.62 1.80 13.87
N ASP A 151 14.15 1.20 12.81
CA ASP A 151 15.33 1.69 12.09
C ASP A 151 15.32 1.32 10.60
N GLU A 152 16.28 1.88 9.87
CA GLU A 152 16.45 1.70 8.42
C GLU A 152 16.73 0.24 8.03
N GLU A 153 17.52 -0.48 8.83
CA GLU A 153 17.91 -1.86 8.53
C GLU A 153 16.70 -2.80 8.65
N SER A 154 15.95 -2.69 9.74
CA SER A 154 14.71 -3.43 9.95
C SER A 154 13.70 -3.15 8.82
N PHE A 155 13.57 -1.89 8.40
CA PHE A 155 12.70 -1.51 7.30
C PHE A 155 13.13 -2.14 5.98
N LYS A 156 14.42 -2.09 5.65
CA LYS A 156 14.95 -2.72 4.42
C LYS A 156 14.74 -4.23 4.39
N ASN A 157 14.93 -4.90 5.53
CA ASN A 157 14.75 -6.35 5.64
C ASN A 157 13.28 -6.75 5.41
N ILE A 158 12.34 -6.07 6.03
CA ILE A 158 10.89 -6.33 5.82
C ILE A 158 10.48 -5.96 4.39
N LEU A 159 10.91 -4.82 3.87
CA LEU A 159 10.62 -4.42 2.50
C LEU A 159 11.13 -5.45 1.48
N ALA A 160 12.34 -5.98 1.67
CA ALA A 160 12.88 -7.04 0.82
C ALA A 160 12.01 -8.31 0.88
N GLY A 161 11.54 -8.70 2.07
CA GLY A 161 10.61 -9.82 2.25
C GLY A 161 9.29 -9.60 1.51
N ILE A 162 8.68 -8.42 1.65
CA ILE A 162 7.44 -8.05 0.96
C ILE A 162 7.61 -8.17 -0.55
N LEU A 163 8.65 -7.54 -1.11
CA LEU A 163 8.90 -7.51 -2.55
C LEU A 163 9.25 -8.89 -3.13
N ALA A 164 9.83 -9.77 -2.33
CA ALA A 164 10.16 -11.15 -2.71
C ALA A 164 9.02 -12.15 -2.45
N SER A 165 7.91 -11.75 -1.83
CA SER A 165 6.77 -12.62 -1.55
C SER A 165 6.18 -13.23 -2.84
N ASN A 166 5.60 -14.43 -2.73
CA ASN A 166 4.95 -15.07 -3.87
C ASN A 166 3.79 -14.25 -4.41
N THR A 167 3.02 -13.63 -3.51
CA THR A 167 1.90 -12.76 -3.86
C THR A 167 2.37 -11.61 -4.75
N VAL A 168 3.37 -10.83 -4.33
CA VAL A 168 3.91 -9.70 -5.12
C VAL A 168 4.55 -10.18 -6.41
N THR A 169 5.34 -11.25 -6.36
CA THR A 169 5.99 -11.84 -7.55
C THR A 169 4.97 -12.30 -8.58
N ASN A 170 3.87 -12.92 -8.17
CA ASN A 170 2.80 -13.36 -9.08
C ASN A 170 2.06 -12.16 -9.69
N VAL A 171 1.82 -11.11 -8.92
CA VAL A 171 1.26 -9.85 -9.47
C VAL A 171 2.17 -9.28 -10.55
N ILE A 172 3.48 -9.20 -10.30
CA ILE A 172 4.46 -8.72 -11.30
C ILE A 172 4.43 -9.59 -12.56
N LYS A 173 4.44 -10.93 -12.43
CA LYS A 173 4.36 -11.86 -13.56
C LYS A 173 3.06 -11.67 -14.37
N ASN A 174 1.94 -11.48 -13.68
CA ASN A 174 0.66 -11.23 -14.34
C ASN A 174 0.68 -9.89 -15.09
N LEU A 175 1.24 -8.84 -14.49
CA LEU A 175 1.39 -7.54 -15.14
C LEU A 175 2.33 -7.58 -16.36
N LEU A 176 3.33 -8.47 -16.36
CA LEU A 176 4.23 -8.67 -17.50
C LEU A 176 3.60 -9.44 -18.66
N SER A 177 2.48 -10.15 -18.44
CA SER A 177 1.81 -10.94 -19.46
C SER A 177 0.93 -10.12 -20.40
N PHE A 178 0.73 -8.83 -20.09
CA PHE A 178 0.02 -7.88 -20.94
C PHE A 178 0.98 -7.11 -21.85
#